data_6db51b9523efd02a5c6b6de3c9c86d7a
#
_entry.id   6db51b9523efd02a5c6b6de3c9c86d7a
#
_cell.length_a   1.000
_cell.length_b   1.000
_cell.length_c   1.000
_cell.angle_alpha   90.00
_cell.angle_beta   90.00
_cell.angle_gamma   90.00
#
_symmetry.space_group_name_H-M   'P 1'
#
loop_
_entity.id
_entity.type
_entity.pdbx_description
1 polymer ?
#
loop_
_entity_poly.entity_id
_entity_poly.type
_entity_poly.pdbx_seq_one_letter_code
_entity_poly.pdbx_strand_id
1 'polypeptide(L)'
;PEWQTVIPDTGISIPLTGKDSSIDWELHSDDGKYVVEKPHLPSDLLTNLFQAGIIDDPYLDRNFLTQRHVWMGDHARNDQIYTNRTRSWIYTTTFELPTSGNHSARTPRWTWKLVVEGMKMGAHIAINGVHIGTVTDQFLRYEFDVTQSLPTSTEYGDSPQSHNLTITFDPTIPVDGRFTACSGGWDWAPYVKSQDTQ
;
A
#
# COMPACT_ATOMS: atom_id res chain seq x y z
N PRO A 1 -14.87 0.26 16.60
CA PRO A 1 -14.13 -0.70 17.40
C PRO A 1 -12.66 -0.52 17.10
N GLU A 2 -11.92 -0.04 18.12
CA GLU A 2 -10.47 0.02 18.06
C GLU A 2 -9.94 -1.41 18.08
N TRP A 3 -9.33 -1.83 17.00
CA TRP A 3 -8.61 -3.10 16.94
C TRP A 3 -7.31 -2.93 17.70
N GLN A 4 -7.31 -3.36 18.97
CA GLN A 4 -6.09 -3.43 19.73
C GLN A 4 -5.24 -4.56 19.17
N THR A 5 -4.09 -4.18 18.59
CA THR A 5 -3.02 -5.12 18.29
C THR A 5 -2.54 -5.69 19.62
N VAL A 6 -2.80 -6.97 19.89
CA VAL A 6 -2.22 -7.65 21.04
C VAL A 6 -0.74 -7.88 20.74
N ILE A 7 0.08 -6.92 21.11
CA ILE A 7 1.54 -7.06 21.09
C ILE A 7 1.94 -7.67 22.42
N PRO A 8 2.76 -8.72 22.44
CA PRO A 8 3.31 -9.21 23.70
C PRO A 8 4.04 -8.07 24.43
N ASP A 9 3.95 -8.03 25.74
CA ASP A 9 4.38 -6.97 26.69
C ASP A 9 5.85 -6.46 26.56
N THR A 10 6.59 -6.90 25.55
CA THR A 10 8.01 -6.54 25.32
C THR A 10 8.30 -6.12 23.88
N GLY A 11 7.28 -5.98 23.01
CA GLY A 11 7.46 -5.67 21.61
C GLY A 11 7.50 -4.17 21.33
N ILE A 12 8.37 -3.74 20.41
CA ILE A 12 8.36 -2.40 19.82
C ILE A 12 7.48 -2.45 18.58
N SER A 13 6.54 -1.51 18.46
CA SER A 13 5.71 -1.32 17.27
C SER A 13 6.07 0.00 16.60
N ILE A 14 6.26 -0.04 15.30
CA ILE A 14 6.53 1.14 14.47
C ILE A 14 5.35 1.31 13.52
N PRO A 15 4.45 2.28 13.75
CA PRO A 15 3.34 2.53 12.86
C PRO A 15 3.85 3.14 11.54
N LEU A 16 3.60 2.45 10.43
CA LEU A 16 3.99 2.91 9.09
C LEU A 16 2.90 3.76 8.42
N THR A 17 1.66 3.65 8.88
CA THR A 17 0.51 4.42 8.39
C THR A 17 -0.39 4.87 9.53
N GLY A 18 -1.33 5.77 9.23
CA GLY A 18 -2.29 6.28 10.19
C GLY A 18 -1.80 7.49 10.97
N LYS A 19 -2.64 7.97 11.89
CA LYS A 19 -2.41 9.22 12.64
C LYS A 19 -1.20 9.19 13.57
N ASP A 20 -0.76 8.00 13.97
CA ASP A 20 0.38 7.81 14.87
C ASP A 20 1.70 7.62 14.11
N SER A 21 1.65 7.61 12.77
CA SER A 21 2.83 7.51 11.93
C SER A 21 3.37 8.90 11.60
N SER A 22 4.68 9.07 11.74
CA SER A 22 5.43 10.24 11.24
C SER A 22 6.12 9.96 9.90
N ILE A 23 5.81 8.82 9.28
CA ILE A 23 6.48 8.34 8.08
C ILE A 23 5.79 8.91 6.84
N ASP A 24 6.57 9.55 5.99
CA ASP A 24 6.11 10.06 4.70
C ASP A 24 6.13 8.93 3.66
N TRP A 25 5.10 8.90 2.84
CA TRP A 25 4.98 8.00 1.71
C TRP A 25 5.05 8.77 0.40
N GLU A 26 5.40 8.08 -0.66
CA GLU A 26 5.27 8.53 -2.04
C GLU A 26 4.41 7.51 -2.79
N LEU A 27 3.57 7.99 -3.70
CA LEU A 27 2.75 7.18 -4.58
C LEU A 27 3.05 7.55 -6.02
N HIS A 28 3.34 6.58 -6.85
CA HIS A 28 3.55 6.81 -8.27
C HIS A 28 2.98 5.71 -9.16
N SER A 29 2.70 6.06 -10.41
CA SER A 29 2.31 5.09 -11.43
C SER A 29 3.54 4.31 -11.93
N ASP A 30 3.32 3.09 -12.42
CA ASP A 30 4.38 2.21 -12.96
C ASP A 30 5.17 2.82 -14.12
N ASP A 31 4.53 3.69 -14.91
CA ASP A 31 5.18 4.45 -15.99
C ASP A 31 5.84 5.76 -15.54
N GLY A 32 5.77 6.09 -14.25
CA GLY A 32 6.32 7.30 -13.66
C GLY A 32 5.62 8.60 -14.08
N LYS A 33 4.50 8.52 -14.80
CA LYS A 33 3.78 9.69 -15.31
C LYS A 33 3.09 10.50 -14.22
N TYR A 34 2.63 9.85 -13.19
CA TYR A 34 1.90 10.46 -12.07
C TYR A 34 2.62 10.17 -10.77
N VAL A 35 2.82 11.22 -9.98
CA VAL A 35 3.46 11.15 -8.67
C VAL A 35 2.61 11.94 -7.68
N VAL A 36 2.34 11.36 -6.53
CA VAL A 36 1.70 12.01 -5.39
C VAL A 36 2.70 12.00 -4.23
N GLU A 37 3.20 13.17 -3.90
CA GLU A 37 4.01 13.35 -2.70
C GLU A 37 3.11 13.33 -1.47
N LYS A 38 3.51 12.58 -0.45
CA LYS A 38 2.82 12.48 0.84
C LYS A 38 1.32 12.12 0.72
N PRO A 39 0.99 11.00 0.05
CA PRO A 39 -0.38 10.53 0.00
C PRO A 39 -0.91 10.30 1.42
N HIS A 40 -2.17 10.63 1.63
CA HIS A 40 -2.83 10.30 2.91
C HIS A 40 -3.02 8.79 3.02
N LEU A 41 -2.57 8.19 4.12
CA LEU A 41 -2.75 6.77 4.42
C LEU A 41 -3.24 6.56 5.87
N PRO A 42 -4.18 5.65 6.10
CA PRO A 42 -4.88 4.83 5.09
C PRO A 42 -5.87 5.64 4.25
N SER A 43 -5.93 5.37 2.94
CA SER A 43 -6.84 5.99 1.99
C SER A 43 -6.96 5.12 0.74
N ASP A 44 -7.71 5.56 -0.26
CA ASP A 44 -7.80 4.95 -1.56
C ASP A 44 -7.09 5.78 -2.64
N LEU A 45 -6.81 5.13 -3.77
CA LEU A 45 -6.09 5.75 -4.88
C LEU A 45 -6.76 6.99 -5.42
N LEU A 46 -8.09 6.94 -5.66
CA LEU A 46 -8.80 8.07 -6.28
C LEU A 46 -8.80 9.28 -5.36
N THR A 47 -8.98 9.07 -4.05
CA THR A 47 -8.89 10.13 -3.06
C THR A 47 -7.51 10.79 -3.08
N ASN A 48 -6.43 10.03 -3.14
CA ASN A 48 -5.08 10.57 -3.19
C ASN A 48 -4.82 11.33 -4.50
N LEU A 49 -5.27 10.82 -5.64
CA LEU A 49 -5.14 11.50 -6.94
C LEU A 49 -5.94 12.81 -6.98
N PHE A 50 -7.15 12.82 -6.42
CA PHE A 50 -7.98 14.01 -6.33
C PHE A 50 -7.35 15.07 -5.42
N GLN A 51 -6.92 14.69 -4.24
CA GLN A 51 -6.27 15.61 -3.30
C GLN A 51 -4.97 16.21 -3.86
N ALA A 52 -4.26 15.45 -4.68
CA ALA A 52 -3.06 15.92 -5.39
C ALA A 52 -3.38 16.79 -6.63
N GLY A 53 -4.66 16.97 -6.99
CA GLY A 53 -5.08 17.72 -8.16
C GLY A 53 -4.72 17.05 -9.49
N ILE A 54 -4.46 15.75 -9.49
CA ILE A 54 -4.16 14.96 -10.70
C ILE A 54 -5.45 14.62 -11.45
N ILE A 55 -6.53 14.43 -10.72
CA ILE A 55 -7.88 14.23 -11.25
C ILE A 55 -8.84 15.24 -10.62
N ASP A 56 -9.92 15.53 -11.32
CA ASP A 56 -11.06 16.25 -10.76
C ASP A 56 -11.88 15.33 -9.85
N ASP A 57 -12.82 15.91 -9.09
CA ASP A 57 -13.70 15.14 -8.20
C ASP A 57 -14.38 14.00 -8.97
N PRO A 58 -14.05 12.72 -8.66
CA PRO A 58 -14.58 11.58 -9.41
C PRO A 58 -16.08 11.38 -9.25
N TYR A 59 -16.70 12.02 -8.26
CA TYR A 59 -18.14 11.93 -8.00
C TYR A 59 -18.96 13.02 -8.71
N LEU A 60 -18.29 13.99 -9.33
CA LEU A 60 -18.96 15.07 -10.07
C LEU A 60 -19.00 14.78 -11.57
N ASP A 61 -20.15 15.08 -12.18
CA ASP A 61 -20.42 14.97 -13.62
C ASP A 61 -19.99 13.61 -14.20
N ARG A 62 -19.08 13.65 -15.17
CA ARG A 62 -18.53 12.48 -15.86
C ARG A 62 -17.05 12.26 -15.57
N ASN A 63 -16.50 12.91 -14.56
CA ASN A 63 -15.06 12.91 -14.28
C ASN A 63 -14.51 11.48 -14.12
N PHE A 64 -15.23 10.63 -13.40
CA PHE A 64 -14.85 9.23 -13.26
C PHE A 64 -14.67 8.52 -14.61
N LEU A 65 -15.55 8.76 -15.56
CA LEU A 65 -15.49 8.12 -16.88
C LEU A 65 -14.42 8.75 -17.79
N THR A 66 -14.34 10.07 -17.78
CA THR A 66 -13.45 10.80 -18.71
C THR A 66 -11.99 10.74 -18.31
N GLN A 67 -11.71 10.61 -17.01
CA GLN A 67 -10.35 10.60 -16.44
C GLN A 67 -9.85 9.21 -16.08
N ARG A 68 -10.63 8.16 -16.33
CA ARG A 68 -10.24 6.78 -15.98
C ARG A 68 -8.89 6.35 -16.54
N HIS A 69 -8.44 6.92 -17.65
CA HIS A 69 -7.13 6.67 -18.22
C HIS A 69 -5.97 7.04 -17.29
N VAL A 70 -6.22 7.88 -16.30
CA VAL A 70 -5.20 8.25 -15.30
C VAL A 70 -4.88 7.05 -14.42
N TRP A 71 -5.89 6.40 -13.84
CA TRP A 71 -5.66 5.30 -12.90
C TRP A 71 -5.67 3.91 -13.54
N MET A 72 -6.30 3.75 -14.69
CA MET A 72 -6.34 2.47 -15.42
C MET A 72 -5.33 2.36 -16.56
N GLY A 73 -4.71 3.47 -16.97
CA GLY A 73 -3.78 3.54 -18.11
C GLY A 73 -4.45 3.97 -19.42
N ASP A 74 -3.62 4.37 -20.39
CA ASP A 74 -4.07 5.01 -21.63
C ASP A 74 -4.97 4.13 -22.52
N HIS A 75 -4.94 2.83 -22.34
CA HIS A 75 -5.80 1.88 -23.07
C HIS A 75 -7.29 1.98 -22.66
N ALA A 76 -7.58 2.59 -21.52
CA ALA A 76 -8.95 2.82 -21.05
C ALA A 76 -9.70 3.91 -21.83
N ARG A 77 -9.06 4.58 -22.80
CA ARG A 77 -9.70 5.60 -23.65
C ARG A 77 -10.62 5.03 -24.72
N ASN A 78 -10.33 3.84 -25.20
CA ASN A 78 -11.17 3.15 -26.17
C ASN A 78 -12.08 2.18 -25.41
N ASP A 79 -13.35 2.07 -25.80
CA ASP A 79 -14.35 1.18 -25.16
C ASP A 79 -13.96 -0.32 -25.17
N GLN A 80 -12.78 -0.65 -25.61
CA GLN A 80 -12.20 -1.99 -25.53
C GLN A 80 -11.48 -2.15 -24.18
N ILE A 81 -12.24 -2.41 -23.15
CA ILE A 81 -11.85 -2.41 -21.74
C ILE A 81 -11.06 -3.67 -21.35
N TYR A 82 -10.87 -4.59 -22.23
CA TYR A 82 -10.28 -5.91 -21.97
C TYR A 82 -8.85 -6.09 -22.47
N THR A 83 -8.11 -5.03 -22.70
CA THR A 83 -6.68 -5.19 -22.95
C THR A 83 -5.93 -5.28 -21.62
N ASN A 84 -5.20 -6.36 -21.44
CA ASN A 84 -4.45 -6.83 -20.26
C ASN A 84 -3.37 -5.87 -19.71
N ARG A 85 -3.54 -4.55 -19.78
CA ARG A 85 -2.60 -3.56 -19.26
C ARG A 85 -3.36 -2.50 -18.47
N THR A 86 -3.72 -2.86 -17.28
CA THR A 86 -4.12 -1.92 -16.24
C THR A 86 -2.85 -1.39 -15.58
N ARG A 87 -2.86 -0.10 -15.25
CA ARG A 87 -1.74 0.57 -14.59
C ARG A 87 -1.54 0.03 -13.19
N SER A 88 -0.31 -0.29 -12.86
CA SER A 88 0.09 -0.58 -11.48
C SER A 88 0.40 0.71 -10.73
N TRP A 89 0.17 0.69 -9.43
CA TRP A 89 0.45 1.81 -8.54
C TRP A 89 1.38 1.38 -7.43
N ILE A 90 2.39 2.21 -7.18
CA ILE A 90 3.49 1.87 -6.30
C ILE A 90 3.55 2.88 -5.16
N TYR A 91 3.37 2.39 -3.95
CA TYR A 91 3.60 3.16 -2.73
C TYR A 91 4.98 2.82 -2.19
N THR A 92 5.77 3.85 -1.91
CA THR A 92 7.10 3.69 -1.35
C THR A 92 7.27 4.55 -0.11
N THR A 93 8.03 4.04 0.85
CA THR A 93 8.45 4.80 2.02
C THR A 93 9.78 4.32 2.53
N THR A 94 10.41 5.15 3.35
CA THR A 94 11.58 4.76 4.12
C THR A 94 11.25 4.82 5.61
N PHE A 95 11.78 3.87 6.37
CA PHE A 95 11.63 3.82 7.81
C PHE A 95 12.94 3.40 8.46
N GLU A 96 13.09 3.76 9.73
CA GLU A 96 14.26 3.40 10.51
C GLU A 96 13.87 2.45 11.64
N LEU A 97 14.74 1.51 11.91
CA LEU A 97 14.61 0.65 13.08
C LEU A 97 15.31 1.30 14.29
N PRO A 98 14.76 1.12 15.50
CA PRO A 98 15.42 1.61 16.69
C PRO A 98 16.78 0.93 16.83
N THR A 99 17.80 1.73 17.08
CA THR A 99 19.13 1.20 17.42
C THR A 99 19.06 0.51 18.78
N SER A 100 19.60 -0.71 18.87
CA SER A 100 19.79 -1.34 20.16
C SER A 100 20.89 -0.55 20.92
N GLY A 101 20.46 0.33 21.82
CA GLY A 101 21.42 1.02 22.71
C GLY A 101 22.28 0.00 23.46
N ASN A 102 23.55 0.34 23.70
CA ASN A 102 24.59 -0.37 24.45
C ASN A 102 24.13 -1.62 25.23
N HIS A 103 23.91 -2.71 24.56
CA HIS A 103 23.66 -4.00 25.18
C HIS A 103 24.86 -4.90 24.92
N SER A 104 25.53 -5.29 26.02
CA SER A 104 26.58 -6.30 26.01
C SER A 104 26.14 -7.57 25.29
N ALA A 105 27.04 -8.29 24.68
CA ALA A 105 27.00 -9.43 23.76
C ALA A 105 26.00 -10.60 24.05
N ARG A 106 24.92 -10.37 24.76
CA ARG A 106 23.86 -11.34 25.10
C ARG A 106 22.45 -10.81 24.78
N THR A 107 22.30 -9.90 23.82
CA THR A 107 21.00 -9.35 23.45
C THR A 107 20.14 -10.39 22.73
N PRO A 108 18.85 -10.51 23.10
CA PRO A 108 17.92 -11.33 22.34
C PRO A 108 17.91 -10.84 20.90
N ARG A 109 18.04 -11.76 19.96
CA ARG A 109 17.92 -11.48 18.53
C ARG A 109 16.46 -11.06 18.28
N TRP A 110 16.26 -9.80 17.92
CA TRP A 110 14.95 -9.31 17.55
C TRP A 110 14.43 -10.07 16.33
N THR A 111 13.16 -10.42 16.36
CA THR A 111 12.42 -10.87 15.19
C THR A 111 11.46 -9.76 14.78
N TRP A 112 11.50 -9.42 13.51
CA TRP A 112 10.65 -8.36 12.96
C TRP A 112 9.52 -8.95 12.14
N LYS A 113 8.34 -8.43 12.36
CA LYS A 113 7.16 -8.79 11.56
C LYS A 113 6.60 -7.54 10.91
N LEU A 114 6.35 -7.62 9.61
CA LEU A 114 5.52 -6.65 8.90
C LEU A 114 4.08 -7.11 9.00
N VAL A 115 3.23 -6.28 9.59
CA VAL A 115 1.79 -6.53 9.72
C VAL A 115 1.04 -5.66 8.74
N VAL A 116 0.18 -6.28 7.93
CA VAL A 116 -0.65 -5.61 6.93
C VAL A 116 -2.11 -5.91 7.23
N GLU A 117 -2.89 -4.86 7.43
CA GLU A 117 -4.30 -4.94 7.75
C GLU A 117 -5.14 -4.25 6.69
N GLY A 118 -6.06 -4.98 6.05
CA GLY A 118 -7.07 -4.39 5.19
C GLY A 118 -6.56 -3.77 3.88
N MET A 119 -5.62 -4.41 3.21
CA MET A 119 -5.13 -3.96 1.90
C MET A 119 -6.04 -4.47 0.79
N LYS A 120 -6.71 -3.56 0.08
CA LYS A 120 -7.61 -3.87 -1.04
C LYS A 120 -6.83 -4.01 -2.34
N MET A 121 -7.24 -4.94 -3.19
CA MET A 121 -6.61 -5.36 -4.44
C MET A 121 -5.34 -6.20 -4.21
N GLY A 122 -4.88 -6.87 -5.26
CA GLY A 122 -3.63 -7.64 -5.21
C GLY A 122 -2.43 -6.72 -5.11
N ALA A 123 -1.53 -7.00 -4.18
CA ALA A 123 -0.31 -6.22 -4.02
C ALA A 123 0.90 -7.10 -3.70
N HIS A 124 2.03 -6.76 -4.30
CA HIS A 124 3.34 -7.27 -3.94
C HIS A 124 4.00 -6.35 -2.91
N ILE A 125 4.62 -6.93 -1.91
CA ILE A 125 5.34 -6.21 -0.86
C ILE A 125 6.82 -6.56 -0.96
N ALA A 126 7.67 -5.54 -0.94
CA ALA A 126 9.11 -5.70 -0.94
C ALA A 126 9.77 -4.79 0.11
N ILE A 127 10.82 -5.28 0.75
CA ILE A 127 11.70 -4.51 1.64
C ILE A 127 13.11 -4.54 1.06
N ASN A 128 13.72 -3.36 0.92
CA ASN A 128 15.06 -3.21 0.32
C ASN A 128 15.19 -3.91 -1.05
N GLY A 129 14.10 -3.92 -1.83
CA GLY A 129 14.03 -4.60 -3.13
C GLY A 129 13.84 -6.12 -3.07
N VAL A 130 13.80 -6.72 -1.88
CA VAL A 130 13.54 -8.15 -1.69
C VAL A 130 12.04 -8.39 -1.54
N HIS A 131 11.46 -9.24 -2.38
CA HIS A 131 10.05 -9.62 -2.28
C HIS A 131 9.77 -10.35 -0.97
N ILE A 132 8.82 -9.85 -0.21
CA ILE A 132 8.41 -10.38 1.11
C ILE A 132 7.17 -11.25 0.99
N GLY A 133 6.21 -10.81 0.19
CA GLY A 133 4.96 -11.54 0.03
C GLY A 133 3.96 -10.83 -0.86
N THR A 134 2.82 -11.49 -1.06
CA THR A 134 1.71 -11.00 -1.86
C THR A 134 0.44 -11.01 -1.03
N VAL A 135 -0.34 -9.94 -1.14
CA VAL A 135 -1.65 -9.78 -0.50
C VAL A 135 -2.72 -9.92 -1.56
N THR A 136 -3.71 -10.78 -1.33
CA THR A 136 -4.78 -11.08 -2.29
C THR A 136 -6.19 -10.89 -1.72
N ASP A 137 -6.35 -10.83 -0.40
CA ASP A 137 -7.64 -10.67 0.28
C ASP A 137 -7.59 -9.50 1.26
N GLN A 138 -8.49 -8.55 1.06
CA GLN A 138 -8.54 -7.32 1.87
C GLN A 138 -9.05 -7.53 3.30
N PHE A 139 -9.70 -8.66 3.59
CA PHE A 139 -10.26 -8.96 4.91
C PHE A 139 -9.31 -9.78 5.77
N LEU A 140 -8.18 -10.22 5.21
CA LEU A 140 -7.17 -10.94 5.96
C LEU A 140 -6.13 -9.98 6.53
N ARG A 141 -5.68 -10.30 7.73
CA ARG A 141 -4.48 -9.76 8.32
C ARG A 141 -3.31 -10.63 7.91
N TYR A 142 -2.32 -10.03 7.27
CA TYR A 142 -1.09 -10.70 6.87
C TYR A 142 0.03 -10.37 7.84
N GLU A 143 0.82 -11.37 8.21
CA GLU A 143 2.02 -11.21 9.02
C GLU A 143 3.19 -11.85 8.27
N PHE A 144 4.17 -11.05 7.91
CA PHE A 144 5.37 -11.51 7.23
C PHE A 144 6.56 -11.42 8.19
N ASP A 145 7.31 -12.51 8.34
CA ASP A 145 8.61 -12.45 9.02
C ASP A 145 9.61 -11.76 8.09
N VAL A 146 10.05 -10.58 8.48
CA VAL A 146 10.99 -9.75 7.70
C VAL A 146 12.37 -9.64 8.34
N THR A 147 12.64 -10.47 9.33
CA THR A 147 13.89 -10.45 10.10
C THR A 147 15.12 -10.58 9.22
N GLN A 148 15.03 -11.41 8.17
CA GLN A 148 16.15 -11.63 7.24
C GLN A 148 16.35 -10.46 6.26
N SER A 149 15.30 -9.69 6.01
CA SER A 149 15.31 -8.53 5.07
C SER A 149 15.71 -7.23 5.76
N LEU A 150 15.80 -7.26 7.09
CA LEU A 150 16.17 -6.15 7.94
C LEU A 150 17.45 -6.51 8.68
N PRO A 151 18.64 -6.26 8.10
CA PRO A 151 19.90 -6.56 8.76
C PRO A 151 19.98 -5.85 10.11
N THR A 152 20.33 -6.58 11.15
CA THR A 152 20.51 -6.02 12.49
C THR A 152 21.85 -5.31 12.58
N SER A 153 21.89 -4.22 13.29
CA SER A 153 22.98 -3.24 13.43
C SER A 153 24.33 -3.76 13.96
N THR A 154 24.50 -5.05 14.18
CA THR A 154 25.78 -5.61 14.64
C THR A 154 26.89 -5.52 13.60
N GLU A 155 26.57 -5.29 12.32
CA GLU A 155 27.56 -5.23 11.25
C GLU A 155 27.96 -3.79 10.83
N TYR A 156 27.15 -2.76 11.20
CA TYR A 156 27.31 -1.41 10.64
C TYR A 156 27.43 -0.26 11.66
N GLY A 157 27.67 -0.52 12.93
CA GLY A 157 27.85 0.53 13.94
C GLY A 157 26.53 1.12 14.50
N ASP A 158 26.63 2.13 15.38
CA ASP A 158 25.50 2.70 16.14
C ASP A 158 24.59 3.66 15.35
N SER A 159 24.67 3.70 14.02
CA SER A 159 23.83 4.58 13.20
C SER A 159 22.51 3.93 12.84
N PRO A 160 21.38 4.68 12.91
CA PRO A 160 20.09 4.20 12.44
C PRO A 160 20.19 3.76 10.97
N GLN A 161 19.68 2.58 10.67
CA GLN A 161 19.61 2.11 9.27
C GLN A 161 18.25 2.43 8.69
N SER A 162 18.26 3.09 7.54
CA SER A 162 17.08 3.37 6.76
C SER A 162 16.76 2.18 5.86
N HIS A 163 15.50 1.75 5.88
CA HIS A 163 14.98 0.65 5.08
C HIS A 163 13.90 1.16 4.15
N ASN A 164 13.88 0.66 2.93
CA ASN A 164 12.86 0.98 1.95
C ASN A 164 11.75 -0.07 1.97
N LEU A 165 10.49 0.35 2.07
CA LEU A 165 9.31 -0.48 1.89
C LEU A 165 8.60 -0.06 0.61
N THR A 166 8.33 -1.03 -0.26
CA THR A 166 7.60 -0.84 -1.51
C THR A 166 6.38 -1.73 -1.53
N ILE A 167 5.23 -1.16 -1.86
CA ILE A 167 3.96 -1.86 -2.06
C ILE A 167 3.50 -1.58 -3.48
N THR A 168 3.50 -2.61 -4.32
CA THR A 168 3.07 -2.52 -5.72
C THR A 168 1.69 -3.14 -5.86
N PHE A 169 0.67 -2.32 -6.07
CA PHE A 169 -0.66 -2.77 -6.45
C PHE A 169 -0.65 -3.14 -7.92
N ASP A 170 -0.81 -4.45 -8.17
CA ASP A 170 -0.79 -5.02 -9.51
C ASP A 170 -2.18 -5.59 -9.82
N PRO A 171 -2.91 -4.99 -10.77
CA PRO A 171 -4.25 -5.42 -11.14
C PRO A 171 -4.27 -6.79 -11.85
N THR A 172 -3.13 -7.34 -12.21
CA THR A 172 -3.04 -8.68 -12.79
C THR A 172 -3.01 -9.80 -11.76
N ILE A 173 -2.82 -9.46 -10.48
CA ILE A 173 -2.85 -10.45 -9.41
C ILE A 173 -4.28 -10.94 -9.23
N PRO A 174 -4.55 -12.25 -9.33
CA PRO A 174 -5.86 -12.79 -9.00
C PRO A 174 -6.19 -12.49 -7.54
N VAL A 175 -7.34 -11.89 -7.31
CA VAL A 175 -7.79 -11.55 -5.97
C VAL A 175 -8.88 -12.51 -5.56
N ASP A 176 -8.64 -13.25 -4.48
CA ASP A 176 -9.60 -14.16 -3.89
C ASP A 176 -10.41 -13.45 -2.81
N GLY A 177 -11.68 -13.83 -2.68
CA GLY A 177 -12.51 -13.34 -1.61
C GLY A 177 -13.54 -12.28 -1.99
N ARG A 178 -14.15 -11.69 -0.97
CA ARG A 178 -15.14 -10.63 -1.14
C ARG A 178 -14.45 -9.27 -1.10
N PHE A 179 -14.90 -8.39 -1.99
CA PHE A 179 -14.51 -6.99 -1.95
C PHE A 179 -15.45 -6.19 -1.05
N THR A 180 -14.93 -5.14 -0.43
CA THR A 180 -15.81 -4.08 0.10
C THR A 180 -16.68 -3.57 -1.02
N ALA A 181 -17.91 -3.18 -0.69
CA ALA A 181 -18.79 -2.55 -1.64
C ALA A 181 -18.03 -1.47 -2.41
N CYS A 182 -17.94 -1.65 -3.71
CA CYS A 182 -17.41 -0.61 -4.58
C CYS A 182 -18.44 0.52 -4.69
N SER A 183 -18.02 1.66 -5.19
CA SER A 183 -18.84 2.85 -5.38
C SER A 183 -19.96 2.70 -6.43
N GLY A 184 -20.14 1.51 -7.01
CA GLY A 184 -21.19 1.21 -7.98
C GLY A 184 -21.72 -0.21 -7.83
N GLY A 185 -22.96 -0.45 -8.28
CA GLY A 185 -23.54 -1.80 -8.33
C GLY A 185 -24.38 -2.20 -7.12
N TRP A 186 -24.59 -1.34 -6.16
CA TRP A 186 -25.55 -1.51 -5.06
C TRP A 186 -26.79 -0.68 -5.33
N ASP A 187 -27.95 -1.10 -4.82
CA ASP A 187 -29.25 -0.43 -5.03
C ASP A 187 -29.26 1.04 -4.59
N TRP A 188 -28.33 1.43 -3.73
CA TRP A 188 -28.21 2.76 -3.16
C TRP A 188 -27.07 3.59 -3.77
N ALA A 189 -26.16 2.99 -4.50
CA ALA A 189 -25.06 3.70 -5.13
C ALA A 189 -25.43 4.01 -6.59
N PRO A 190 -25.20 5.23 -7.09
CA PRO A 190 -25.41 5.52 -8.48
C PRO A 190 -24.56 4.57 -9.32
N TYR A 191 -25.22 3.87 -10.23
CA TYR A 191 -24.55 2.98 -11.16
C TYR A 191 -23.73 3.82 -12.14
N VAL A 192 -22.51 4.08 -11.77
CA VAL A 192 -21.51 4.44 -12.74
C VAL A 192 -21.19 3.15 -13.47
N LYS A 193 -21.40 3.10 -14.79
CA LYS A 193 -20.95 1.98 -15.60
C LYS A 193 -19.44 1.81 -15.48
N SER A 194 -19.00 1.31 -14.37
CA SER A 194 -17.68 0.74 -14.15
C SER A 194 -17.80 -0.77 -14.29
N GLN A 195 -18.68 -1.24 -15.18
CA GLN A 195 -18.81 -2.67 -15.48
C GLN A 195 -17.53 -3.31 -15.90
N ASP A 196 -16.55 -2.53 -15.99
CA ASP A 196 -15.31 -2.84 -16.61
C ASP A 196 -14.21 -3.01 -15.58
N THR A 197 -14.55 -3.07 -14.31
CA THR A 197 -13.66 -3.34 -13.19
C THR A 197 -14.01 -4.65 -12.47
N GLN A 198 -14.71 -5.57 -13.15
CA GLN A 198 -14.80 -6.96 -12.69
C GLN A 198 -13.74 -7.81 -13.34
#